data_17d42805140a22fd2bd5e6ddcbaa3141
#
_entry.id   17d42805140a22fd2bd5e6ddcbaa3141
#
_cell.length_a   1.000
_cell.length_b   1.000
_cell.length_c   1.000
_cell.angle_alpha   90.00
_cell.angle_beta   90.00
_cell.angle_gamma   90.00
#
_symmetry.space_group_name_H-M   'P 1'
#
loop_
_entity.id
_entity.type
_entity.pdbx_description
1 polymer ?
#
loop_
_entity_poly.entity_id
_entity_poly.type
_entity_poly.pdbx_seq_one_letter_code
_entity_poly.pdbx_strand_id
1 'polypeptide(L)'
;PGRHQQPSKFHVQPRENHSLRWKQIGGGVSLPGIMAAKCGSEVILSDSSELPHCLEVCRQSCQMNNLPQVRIIGLTWGHMSQELLALPPQDILLASDVFFEPEDFEDILTTVYFLMQKNPKVQLWSTYQVRSADWSLEALLYKWDMKCVHIPLESFDADKENIAESALPGRHTVEMLVISFAKDSL
;
A
#
# COMPACT_ATOMS: atom_id res chain seq x y z
N PRO A 1 3.22 -26.11 32.42
CA PRO A 1 2.35 -26.26 31.26
C PRO A 1 2.06 -24.90 30.67
N GLY A 2 2.92 -24.51 29.70
CA GLY A 2 2.84 -23.22 29.02
C GLY A 2 1.76 -23.27 27.96
N ARG A 3 0.82 -22.34 28.01
CA ARG A 3 -0.13 -22.11 26.90
C ARG A 3 0.66 -21.40 25.79
N HIS A 4 0.90 -22.10 24.68
CA HIS A 4 1.28 -21.48 23.43
C HIS A 4 0.10 -20.62 22.94
N GLN A 5 0.22 -19.30 23.08
CA GLN A 5 -0.66 -18.39 22.34
C GLN A 5 -0.30 -18.51 20.85
N GLN A 6 -1.24 -19.01 20.06
CA GLN A 6 -1.12 -18.97 18.61
C GLN A 6 -1.13 -17.49 18.15
N PRO A 7 -0.26 -17.11 17.17
CA PRO A 7 -0.31 -15.78 16.62
C PRO A 7 -1.67 -15.50 16.02
N SER A 8 -2.26 -14.38 16.39
CA SER A 8 -3.55 -13.93 15.86
C SER A 8 -3.40 -13.69 14.35
N LYS A 9 -3.97 -14.59 13.56
CA LYS A 9 -4.13 -14.35 12.12
C LYS A 9 -4.94 -13.07 11.97
N PHE A 10 -4.41 -12.06 11.29
CA PHE A 10 -5.17 -10.90 10.87
C PHE A 10 -6.29 -11.37 9.95
N HIS A 11 -7.45 -11.62 10.51
CA HIS A 11 -8.66 -11.83 9.76
C HIS A 11 -9.25 -10.45 9.49
N VAL A 12 -9.07 -9.94 8.29
CA VAL A 12 -9.97 -8.93 7.75
C VAL A 12 -11.28 -9.67 7.52
N GLN A 13 -12.20 -9.58 8.47
CA GLN A 13 -13.56 -10.11 8.25
C GLN A 13 -14.20 -9.29 7.14
N PRO A 14 -14.64 -9.92 6.04
CA PRO A 14 -15.47 -9.23 5.06
C PRO A 14 -16.73 -8.76 5.80
N ARG A 15 -16.99 -7.46 5.78
CA ARG A 15 -18.32 -6.98 6.14
C ARG A 15 -19.31 -7.65 5.18
N GLU A 16 -20.37 -8.20 5.70
CA GLU A 16 -21.41 -8.87 4.93
C GLU A 16 -21.77 -8.04 3.70
N ASN A 17 -21.57 -8.63 2.51
CA ASN A 17 -22.00 -8.19 1.18
C ASN A 17 -21.29 -7.00 0.50
N HIS A 18 -20.14 -6.50 0.95
CA HIS A 18 -19.36 -5.54 0.16
C HIS A 18 -17.93 -6.03 -0.04
N SER A 19 -17.50 -6.24 -1.28
CA SER A 19 -16.10 -6.46 -1.57
C SER A 19 -15.30 -5.22 -1.17
N LEU A 20 -14.19 -5.41 -0.45
CA LEU A 20 -13.30 -4.31 -0.07
C LEU A 20 -12.73 -3.66 -1.32
N ARG A 21 -12.67 -2.34 -1.33
CA ARG A 21 -12.06 -1.55 -2.40
C ARG A 21 -10.63 -1.23 -2.04
N TRP A 22 -9.74 -1.75 -2.86
CA TRP A 22 -8.31 -1.60 -2.68
C TRP A 22 -7.71 -0.79 -3.82
N LYS A 23 -6.83 0.13 -3.50
CA LYS A 23 -6.06 0.87 -4.49
C LYS A 23 -4.58 0.69 -4.22
N GLN A 24 -3.83 0.26 -5.24
CA GLN A 24 -2.37 0.27 -5.20
C GLN A 24 -1.84 1.57 -5.81
N ILE A 25 -0.95 2.23 -5.07
CA ILE A 25 -0.24 3.46 -5.44
C ILE A 25 1.19 3.08 -5.79
N GLY A 26 1.70 3.53 -6.94
CA GLY A 26 3.03 3.14 -7.41
C GLY A 26 3.07 1.64 -7.70
N GLY A 27 2.52 1.24 -8.84
CA GLY A 27 2.22 -0.17 -9.14
C GLY A 27 3.45 -1.05 -9.31
N GLY A 28 4.54 -0.53 -9.84
CA GLY A 28 5.68 -1.35 -10.22
C GLY A 28 5.25 -2.60 -10.97
N VAL A 29 5.53 -3.79 -10.41
CA VAL A 29 5.02 -5.07 -10.94
C VAL A 29 3.62 -5.45 -10.47
N SER A 30 2.99 -4.60 -9.68
CA SER A 30 1.57 -4.69 -9.24
C SER A 30 1.24 -5.90 -8.35
N LEU A 31 2.22 -6.60 -7.82
CA LEU A 31 2.02 -7.87 -7.11
C LEU A 31 1.03 -7.76 -5.93
N PRO A 32 1.11 -6.78 -5.02
CA PRO A 32 0.16 -6.68 -3.90
C PRO A 32 -1.29 -6.52 -4.36
N GLY A 33 -1.52 -5.67 -5.35
CA GLY A 33 -2.86 -5.46 -5.91
C GLY A 33 -3.40 -6.68 -6.66
N ILE A 34 -2.55 -7.39 -7.39
CA ILE A 34 -2.91 -8.66 -8.05
C ILE A 34 -3.32 -9.70 -7.00
N MET A 35 -2.57 -9.81 -5.90
CA MET A 35 -2.93 -10.73 -4.82
C MET A 35 -4.26 -10.36 -4.17
N ALA A 36 -4.49 -9.08 -3.90
CA ALA A 36 -5.77 -8.60 -3.37
C ALA A 36 -6.94 -8.92 -4.32
N ALA A 37 -6.75 -8.73 -5.63
CA ALA A 37 -7.76 -9.07 -6.64
C ALA A 37 -8.04 -10.58 -6.70
N LYS A 38 -7.01 -11.43 -6.60
CA LYS A 38 -7.16 -12.89 -6.50
C LYS A 38 -7.91 -13.32 -5.24
N CYS A 39 -7.82 -12.54 -4.17
CA CYS A 39 -8.58 -12.76 -2.93
C CYS A 39 -10.02 -12.21 -2.98
N GLY A 40 -10.47 -11.72 -4.14
CA GLY A 40 -11.86 -11.28 -4.36
C GLY A 40 -12.11 -9.80 -4.08
N SER A 41 -11.06 -8.99 -3.87
CA SER A 41 -11.21 -7.55 -3.68
C SER A 41 -11.42 -6.81 -5.00
N GLU A 42 -12.17 -5.70 -4.98
CA GLU A 42 -12.22 -4.75 -6.08
C GLU A 42 -10.96 -3.90 -6.05
N VAL A 43 -10.10 -4.02 -7.08
CA VAL A 43 -8.78 -3.39 -7.09
C VAL A 43 -8.65 -2.38 -8.21
N ILE A 44 -8.02 -1.25 -7.90
CA ILE A 44 -7.54 -0.27 -8.88
C ILE A 44 -6.02 -0.20 -8.73
N LEU A 45 -5.29 -0.45 -9.81
CA LEU A 45 -3.85 -0.24 -9.88
C LEU A 45 -3.55 1.15 -10.43
N SER A 46 -2.49 1.77 -9.96
CA SER A 46 -2.03 3.03 -10.54
C SER A 46 -0.50 3.12 -10.55
N ASP A 47 -0.01 3.82 -11.53
CA ASP A 47 1.38 4.23 -11.64
C ASP A 47 1.43 5.61 -12.28
N SER A 48 2.62 6.22 -12.39
CA SER A 48 2.76 7.56 -12.97
C SER A 48 2.16 7.65 -14.36
N SER A 49 1.34 8.67 -14.58
CA SER A 49 0.80 8.98 -15.91
C SER A 49 1.87 9.42 -16.90
N GLU A 50 3.03 9.85 -16.41
CA GLU A 50 4.19 10.26 -17.21
C GLU A 50 5.03 9.05 -17.68
N LEU A 51 4.76 7.86 -17.15
CA LEU A 51 5.46 6.62 -17.47
C LEU A 51 4.51 5.58 -18.09
N PRO A 52 4.10 5.76 -19.37
CA PRO A 52 3.13 4.86 -20.01
C PRO A 52 3.57 3.40 -20.03
N HIS A 53 4.88 3.13 -20.08
CA HIS A 53 5.41 1.77 -20.05
C HIS A 53 5.15 1.07 -18.71
N CYS A 54 5.15 1.79 -17.57
CA CYS A 54 4.81 1.22 -16.27
C CYS A 54 3.34 0.81 -16.22
N LEU A 55 2.45 1.62 -16.78
CA LEU A 55 1.03 1.28 -16.90
C LEU A 55 0.82 0.05 -17.80
N GLU A 56 1.62 -0.10 -18.85
CA GLU A 56 1.57 -1.26 -19.72
C GLU A 56 2.05 -2.53 -18.99
N VAL A 57 3.12 -2.44 -18.20
CA VAL A 57 3.58 -3.55 -17.34
C VAL A 57 2.46 -3.98 -16.37
N CYS A 58 1.75 -3.02 -15.76
CA CYS A 58 0.60 -3.33 -14.91
C CYS A 58 -0.48 -4.11 -15.68
N ARG A 59 -0.82 -3.69 -16.91
CA ARG A 59 -1.82 -4.39 -17.76
C ARG A 59 -1.38 -5.81 -18.09
N GLN A 60 -0.14 -5.98 -18.52
CA GLN A 60 0.42 -7.29 -18.86
C GLN A 60 0.44 -8.20 -17.63
N SER A 61 0.83 -7.69 -16.47
CA SER A 61 0.82 -8.44 -15.20
C SER A 61 -0.59 -8.91 -14.84
N CYS A 62 -1.60 -8.07 -15.00
CA CYS A 62 -2.99 -8.45 -14.78
C CYS A 62 -3.46 -9.52 -15.79
N GLN A 63 -3.15 -9.36 -17.07
CA GLN A 63 -3.49 -10.34 -18.11
C GLN A 63 -2.87 -11.71 -17.85
N MET A 64 -1.58 -11.75 -17.53
CA MET A 64 -0.86 -12.99 -17.19
C MET A 64 -1.43 -13.70 -15.96
N ASN A 65 -2.11 -12.96 -15.08
CA ASN A 65 -2.73 -13.49 -13.88
C ASN A 65 -4.24 -13.77 -14.04
N ASN A 66 -4.78 -13.69 -15.27
CA ASN A 66 -6.20 -13.87 -15.58
C ASN A 66 -7.12 -12.85 -14.86
N LEU A 67 -6.67 -11.60 -14.76
CA LEU A 67 -7.39 -10.50 -14.12
C LEU A 67 -7.59 -9.32 -15.08
N PRO A 68 -8.17 -9.52 -16.28
CA PRO A 68 -8.33 -8.46 -17.28
C PRO A 68 -9.30 -7.35 -16.83
N GLN A 69 -10.13 -7.62 -15.82
CA GLN A 69 -11.11 -6.69 -15.26
C GLN A 69 -10.51 -5.66 -14.30
N VAL A 70 -9.27 -5.84 -13.84
CA VAL A 70 -8.64 -4.89 -12.91
C VAL A 70 -8.42 -3.54 -13.62
N ARG A 71 -8.98 -2.49 -13.04
CA ARG A 71 -8.83 -1.14 -13.55
C ARG A 71 -7.42 -0.62 -13.31
N ILE A 72 -6.81 -0.05 -14.35
CA ILE A 72 -5.49 0.57 -14.28
C ILE A 72 -5.61 2.02 -14.71
N ILE A 73 -5.06 2.92 -13.90
CA ILE A 73 -5.11 4.36 -14.14
C ILE A 73 -3.72 5.00 -14.04
N GLY A 74 -3.49 6.00 -14.84
CA GLY A 74 -2.35 6.91 -14.66
C GLY A 74 -2.61 7.86 -13.51
N LEU A 75 -1.65 8.01 -12.60
CA LEU A 75 -1.75 8.89 -11.47
C LEU A 75 -0.36 9.39 -11.06
N THR A 76 -0.11 10.69 -11.28
CA THR A 76 1.12 11.34 -10.83
C THR A 76 0.90 11.89 -9.43
N TRP A 77 1.81 11.61 -8.52
CA TRP A 77 1.73 12.09 -7.14
C TRP A 77 1.70 13.62 -7.09
N GLY A 78 0.94 14.16 -6.15
CA GLY A 78 0.75 15.60 -6.00
C GLY A 78 -0.18 16.24 -7.05
N HIS A 79 -0.53 15.55 -8.13
CA HIS A 79 -1.40 16.07 -9.19
C HIS A 79 -2.88 15.69 -8.98
N MET A 80 -3.74 16.70 -8.90
CA MET A 80 -5.20 16.53 -8.81
C MET A 80 -5.81 16.31 -10.19
N SER A 81 -5.54 15.14 -10.80
CA SER A 81 -6.09 14.77 -12.11
C SER A 81 -7.58 14.42 -12.03
N GLN A 82 -8.27 14.43 -13.18
CA GLN A 82 -9.68 14.00 -13.25
C GLN A 82 -9.86 12.56 -12.80
N GLU A 83 -8.89 11.68 -13.11
CA GLU A 83 -8.87 10.28 -12.71
C GLU A 83 -8.82 10.15 -11.18
N LEU A 84 -7.97 10.95 -10.51
CA LEU A 84 -7.88 10.98 -9.05
C LEU A 84 -9.17 11.52 -8.43
N LEU A 85 -9.71 12.61 -8.97
CA LEU A 85 -10.94 13.22 -8.48
C LEU A 85 -12.14 12.29 -8.62
N ALA A 86 -12.21 11.50 -9.71
CA ALA A 86 -13.29 10.57 -10.00
C ALA A 86 -13.20 9.24 -9.25
N LEU A 87 -12.12 8.98 -8.50
CA LEU A 87 -11.99 7.73 -7.74
C LEU A 87 -13.08 7.62 -6.67
N PRO A 88 -13.73 6.47 -6.54
CA PRO A 88 -14.62 6.22 -5.42
C PRO A 88 -13.83 6.15 -4.10
N PRO A 89 -14.49 6.30 -2.94
CA PRO A 89 -13.86 6.03 -1.65
C PRO A 89 -13.24 4.62 -1.62
N GLN A 90 -12.03 4.50 -1.09
CA GLN A 90 -11.30 3.25 -0.94
C GLN A 90 -11.33 2.81 0.52
N ASP A 91 -11.19 1.50 0.78
CA ASP A 91 -11.09 0.95 2.13
C ASP A 91 -9.64 0.75 2.54
N ILE A 92 -8.80 0.37 1.58
CA ILE A 92 -7.36 0.13 1.79
C ILE A 92 -6.58 0.77 0.63
N LEU A 93 -5.50 1.45 0.96
CA LEU A 93 -4.46 1.88 0.02
C LEU A 93 -3.24 0.96 0.20
N LEU A 94 -2.65 0.51 -0.89
CA LEU A 94 -1.43 -0.31 -0.87
C LEU A 94 -0.28 0.47 -1.50
N ALA A 95 0.86 0.48 -0.83
CA ALA A 95 2.08 1.09 -1.33
C ALA A 95 3.29 0.19 -1.02
N SER A 96 4.03 -0.20 -2.04
CA SER A 96 5.23 -1.00 -1.87
C SER A 96 6.45 -0.13 -2.09
N ASP A 97 7.09 0.28 -0.99
CA ASP A 97 8.34 1.04 -0.99
C ASP A 97 8.29 2.32 -1.86
N VAL A 98 7.22 3.11 -1.70
CA VAL A 98 7.04 4.35 -2.47
C VAL A 98 7.83 5.52 -1.88
N PHE A 99 8.21 5.48 -0.62
CA PHE A 99 9.00 6.50 0.08
C PHE A 99 10.50 6.25 -0.11
N PHE A 100 11.00 6.40 -1.34
CA PHE A 100 12.41 6.14 -1.65
C PHE A 100 13.19 7.40 -2.05
N GLU A 101 12.54 8.41 -2.63
CA GLU A 101 13.10 9.72 -2.93
C GLU A 101 12.44 10.77 -2.03
N PRO A 102 13.19 11.47 -1.15
CA PRO A 102 12.62 12.44 -0.22
C PRO A 102 11.86 13.59 -0.88
N GLU A 103 12.26 13.95 -2.08
CA GLU A 103 11.62 15.00 -2.88
C GLU A 103 10.17 14.68 -3.20
N ASP A 104 9.83 13.39 -3.32
CA ASP A 104 8.48 12.93 -3.67
C ASP A 104 7.57 12.74 -2.46
N PHE A 105 8.10 12.76 -1.22
CA PHE A 105 7.34 12.41 -0.02
C PHE A 105 6.12 13.30 0.19
N GLU A 106 6.26 14.60 0.01
CA GLU A 106 5.14 15.55 0.15
C GLU A 106 4.06 15.32 -0.92
N ASP A 107 4.44 15.01 -2.14
CA ASP A 107 3.53 14.73 -3.25
C ASP A 107 2.79 13.41 -3.05
N ILE A 108 3.49 12.37 -2.56
CA ILE A 108 2.87 11.11 -2.15
C ILE A 108 1.84 11.37 -1.06
N LEU A 109 2.20 12.10 0.00
CA LEU A 109 1.31 12.37 1.12
C LEU A 109 0.14 13.28 0.73
N THR A 110 0.34 14.24 -0.18
CA THR A 110 -0.74 15.02 -0.75
C THR A 110 -1.79 14.11 -1.40
N THR A 111 -1.35 13.17 -2.22
CA THR A 111 -2.24 12.21 -2.90
C THR A 111 -2.94 11.28 -1.89
N VAL A 112 -2.20 10.74 -0.93
CA VAL A 112 -2.74 9.86 0.12
C VAL A 112 -3.74 10.61 0.98
N TYR A 113 -3.42 11.82 1.42
CA TYR A 113 -4.30 12.67 2.23
C TYR A 113 -5.63 12.92 1.52
N PHE A 114 -5.59 13.27 0.23
CA PHE A 114 -6.80 13.46 -0.56
C PHE A 114 -7.67 12.20 -0.62
N LEU A 115 -7.05 11.03 -0.81
CA LEU A 115 -7.78 9.75 -0.82
C LEU A 115 -8.37 9.42 0.55
N MET A 116 -7.65 9.73 1.64
CA MET A 116 -8.12 9.56 3.01
C MET A 116 -9.30 10.49 3.34
N GLN A 117 -9.33 11.69 2.78
CA GLN A 117 -10.48 12.60 2.96
C GLN A 117 -11.78 12.04 2.35
N LYS A 118 -11.69 11.22 1.30
CA LYS A 118 -12.88 10.55 0.71
C LYS A 118 -13.43 9.45 1.59
N ASN A 119 -12.59 8.82 2.39
CA ASN A 119 -12.97 7.82 3.39
C ASN A 119 -12.02 7.94 4.59
N PRO A 120 -12.39 8.67 5.65
CA PRO A 120 -11.53 8.87 6.82
C PRO A 120 -11.12 7.58 7.56
N LYS A 121 -11.79 6.46 7.28
CA LYS A 121 -11.46 5.14 7.85
C LYS A 121 -10.47 4.33 7.01
N VAL A 122 -10.08 4.85 5.83
CA VAL A 122 -9.12 4.17 4.97
C VAL A 122 -7.76 4.07 5.67
N GLN A 123 -7.07 2.98 5.41
CA GLN A 123 -5.70 2.77 5.86
C GLN A 123 -4.76 2.66 4.67
N LEU A 124 -3.60 3.26 4.77
CA LEU A 124 -2.48 3.00 3.85
C LEU A 124 -1.58 1.92 4.46
N TRP A 125 -1.49 0.79 3.79
CA TRP A 125 -0.58 -0.29 4.12
C TRP A 125 0.66 -0.17 3.25
N SER A 126 1.79 0.12 3.85
CA SER A 126 3.03 0.39 3.14
C SER A 126 4.17 -0.47 3.64
N THR A 127 4.91 -1.08 2.73
CA THR A 127 6.27 -1.49 3.03
C THR A 127 7.20 -0.30 2.81
N TYR A 128 8.22 -0.19 3.66
CA TYR A 128 9.19 0.88 3.62
C TYR A 128 10.58 0.32 3.89
N GLN A 129 11.50 0.56 2.98
CA GLN A 129 12.91 0.24 3.23
C GLN A 129 13.61 1.45 3.82
N VAL A 130 14.12 1.32 5.04
CA VAL A 130 14.91 2.37 5.70
C VAL A 130 16.23 2.54 4.96
N ARG A 131 16.43 3.69 4.33
CA ARG A 131 17.64 4.01 3.55
C ARG A 131 18.58 4.95 4.28
N SER A 132 18.04 5.84 5.10
CA SER A 132 18.79 6.81 5.88
C SER A 132 18.16 7.01 7.25
N ALA A 133 18.99 7.06 8.28
CA ALA A 133 18.57 7.41 9.64
C ALA A 133 18.14 8.89 9.77
N ASP A 134 18.52 9.72 8.80
CA ASP A 134 18.22 11.16 8.82
C ASP A 134 16.80 11.48 8.33
N TRP A 135 16.11 10.52 7.75
CA TRP A 135 14.75 10.68 7.25
C TRP A 135 13.74 10.16 8.25
N SER A 136 13.02 11.06 8.89
CA SER A 136 11.94 10.69 9.79
C SER A 136 10.60 10.74 9.05
N LEU A 137 10.15 9.58 8.56
CA LEU A 137 8.83 9.44 7.99
C LEU A 137 7.74 9.77 9.04
N GLU A 138 7.95 9.41 10.30
CA GLU A 138 7.01 9.71 11.38
C GLU A 138 6.81 11.20 11.60
N ALA A 139 7.89 12.00 11.57
CA ALA A 139 7.80 13.45 11.70
C ALA A 139 7.01 14.07 10.55
N LEU A 140 7.19 13.54 9.34
CA LEU A 140 6.46 13.98 8.15
C LEU A 140 4.96 13.59 8.25
N LEU A 141 4.66 12.38 8.66
CA LEU A 141 3.28 11.93 8.88
C LEU A 141 2.57 12.78 9.93
N TYR A 142 3.26 13.16 11.00
CA TYR A 142 2.71 14.05 12.04
C TYR A 142 2.31 15.41 11.46
N LYS A 143 3.12 15.98 10.55
CA LYS A 143 2.79 17.24 9.85
C LYS A 143 1.48 17.15 9.05
N TRP A 144 1.13 15.96 8.59
CA TRP A 144 -0.08 15.68 7.82
C TRP A 144 -1.26 15.16 8.66
N ASP A 145 -1.22 15.34 9.98
CA ASP A 145 -2.22 14.75 10.90
C ASP A 145 -2.41 13.24 10.72
N MET A 146 -1.35 12.54 10.38
CA MET A 146 -1.32 11.09 10.23
C MET A 146 -0.51 10.44 11.34
N LYS A 147 -0.81 9.18 11.61
CA LYS A 147 -0.07 8.30 12.51
C LYS A 147 0.28 7.01 11.80
N CYS A 148 1.36 6.37 12.19
CA CYS A 148 1.67 5.02 11.72
C CYS A 148 1.77 4.03 12.88
N VAL A 149 1.46 2.78 12.55
CA VAL A 149 1.66 1.62 13.41
C VAL A 149 2.60 0.67 12.67
N HIS A 150 3.69 0.29 13.31
CA HIS A 150 4.61 -0.71 12.78
C HIS A 150 4.03 -2.10 13.02
N ILE A 151 3.95 -2.89 11.96
CA ILE A 151 3.51 -4.27 12.04
C ILE A 151 4.75 -5.17 12.05
N PRO A 152 4.95 -5.98 13.10
CA PRO A 152 6.10 -6.88 13.17
C PRO A 152 6.14 -7.85 12.00
N LEU A 153 7.30 -7.96 11.34
CA LEU A 153 7.46 -8.84 10.17
C LEU A 153 7.28 -10.32 10.53
N GLU A 154 7.53 -10.72 11.79
CA GLU A 154 7.28 -12.06 12.30
C GLU A 154 5.81 -12.47 12.10
N SER A 155 4.88 -11.51 12.09
CA SER A 155 3.45 -11.75 11.84
C SER A 155 3.18 -12.35 10.46
N PHE A 156 4.13 -12.21 9.53
CA PHE A 156 4.06 -12.66 8.14
C PHE A 156 5.13 -13.70 7.80
N ASP A 157 5.89 -14.20 8.78
CA ASP A 157 7.09 -15.02 8.55
C ASP A 157 8.14 -14.31 7.67
N ALA A 158 8.19 -12.98 7.71
CA ALA A 158 9.03 -12.15 6.85
C ALA A 158 10.28 -11.58 7.57
N ASP A 159 10.58 -12.05 8.76
CA ASP A 159 11.75 -11.71 9.58
C ASP A 159 12.95 -12.64 9.35
N LYS A 160 12.78 -13.69 8.54
CA LYS A 160 13.79 -14.71 8.27
C LYS A 160 14.87 -14.20 7.32
N GLU A 161 16.11 -14.65 7.49
CA GLU A 161 17.23 -14.32 6.61
C GLU A 161 16.96 -14.70 5.14
N ASN A 162 16.20 -15.77 4.92
CA ASN A 162 15.82 -16.29 3.61
C ASN A 162 14.31 -16.19 3.44
N ILE A 163 13.82 -15.08 2.92
CA ILE A 163 12.41 -14.91 2.59
C ILE A 163 12.12 -15.63 1.27
N ALA A 164 11.05 -16.43 1.23
CA ALA A 164 10.59 -17.17 0.05
C ALA A 164 11.69 -18.08 -0.56
N GLU A 165 12.50 -18.74 0.28
CA GLU A 165 13.59 -19.63 -0.13
C GLU A 165 14.64 -18.93 -1.02
N SER A 166 14.68 -17.60 -1.00
CA SER A 166 15.63 -16.80 -1.75
C SER A 166 17.05 -16.96 -1.18
N ALA A 167 18.04 -17.24 -2.04
CA ALA A 167 19.45 -17.24 -1.68
C ALA A 167 20.05 -15.82 -1.64
N LEU A 168 19.26 -14.78 -1.87
CA LEU A 168 19.71 -13.39 -1.81
C LEU A 168 19.97 -13.00 -0.36
N PRO A 169 21.13 -12.38 -0.05
CA PRO A 169 21.42 -11.92 1.31
C PRO A 169 20.46 -10.79 1.68
N GLY A 170 19.44 -11.13 2.47
CA GLY A 170 18.42 -10.19 2.91
C GLY A 170 18.78 -9.53 4.23
N ARG A 171 19.76 -8.62 4.27
CA ARG A 171 19.82 -7.64 5.35
C ARG A 171 19.01 -6.41 4.96
N HIS A 172 17.72 -6.58 4.84
CA HIS A 172 16.83 -5.47 4.49
C HIS A 172 16.22 -4.92 5.77
N THR A 173 16.44 -3.65 6.02
CA THR A 173 15.70 -2.86 7.00
C THR A 173 14.34 -2.51 6.39
N VAL A 174 13.53 -3.52 6.11
CA VAL A 174 12.16 -3.34 5.61
C VAL A 174 11.23 -3.27 6.80
N GLU A 175 10.35 -2.29 6.80
CA GLU A 175 9.29 -2.13 7.79
C GLU A 175 7.93 -2.27 7.11
N MET A 176 6.95 -2.82 7.84
CA MET A 176 5.55 -2.81 7.42
C MET A 176 4.80 -1.79 8.26
N LEU A 177 4.22 -0.80 7.59
CA LEU A 177 3.53 0.33 8.20
C LEU A 177 2.05 0.31 7.86
N VAL A 178 1.22 0.59 8.85
CA VAL A 178 -0.19 0.93 8.66
C VAL A 178 -0.36 2.40 9.05
N ILE A 179 -0.68 3.21 8.06
CA ILE A 179 -0.81 4.67 8.20
C ILE A 179 -2.30 5.03 8.13
N SER A 180 -2.75 5.89 9.03
CA SER A 180 -4.11 6.38 9.11
C SER A 180 -4.14 7.82 9.62
N PHE A 181 -5.28 8.48 9.60
CA PHE A 181 -5.42 9.77 10.28
C PHE A 181 -5.12 9.64 11.78
N ALA A 182 -4.48 10.65 12.36
CA ALA A 182 -4.13 10.68 13.78
C ALA A 182 -5.37 10.81 14.67
N LYS A 183 -6.38 11.56 14.22
CA LYS A 183 -7.67 11.68 14.91
C LYS A 183 -8.64 10.67 14.35
N ASP A 184 -9.22 9.85 15.20
CA ASP A 184 -10.38 9.06 14.83
C ASP A 184 -11.48 10.08 14.47
N SER A 185 -11.93 10.03 13.20
CA SER A 185 -13.03 10.88 12.74
C SER A 185 -14.26 10.53 13.58
N LEU A 186 -14.73 11.51 14.35
CA LEU A 186 -15.95 11.44 15.15
C LEU A 186 -17.17 11.18 14.27
#